data_26764e9dab126a1c3af03f7309032460
#
_entry.id   26764e9dab126a1c3af03f7309032460
#
_cell.length_a   1.000
_cell.length_b   1.000
_cell.length_c   1.000
_cell.angle_alpha   90.00
_cell.angle_beta   90.00
_cell.angle_gamma   90.00
#
_symmetry.space_group_name_H-M   'P 1'
#
loop_
_entity.id
_entity.type
_entity.pdbx_description
1 polymer ?
#
loop_
_entity_poly.entity_id
_entity_poly.type
_entity_poly.pdbx_seq_one_letter_code
_entity_poly.pdbx_strand_id
1 'polypeptide(L)'
;MSGIDCVSLPHLKRTFVEMESNSSEKVTPTVFTVSDGTGETAMSIVRAVRVQFENAEIQTERFNKVRTREVLEHLLQRALRENATVVATIVDPELRVYLISRGMQLGVHVVDVLFPLLETLSAQLGRRPSAIPGLLRQLDQDYFKRVWAVEYTVRHDDGVALHDLNEADILLVGISRTSKTPLSMYLGHKGYKVANVPLVPGTELPAEIFQVDQNKIIGLVIDPARLTEIRTARVEALGSSGTGDYANVAKIFEELEWSREIFKRNKRWPVLDVTGKALEETAVEIERIILSRFPHLQEAGF
;
A
#
# COMPACT_ATOMS: atom_id res chain seq x y z
N MET A 1 38.60 16.79 -9.28
CA MET A 1 38.20 17.60 -8.11
C MET A 1 37.66 18.91 -8.65
N SER A 2 36.37 19.03 -8.82
CA SER A 2 35.69 20.29 -9.15
C SER A 2 34.38 20.29 -8.38
N GLY A 3 34.30 21.21 -7.43
CA GLY A 3 33.16 21.36 -6.51
C GLY A 3 31.93 21.80 -7.27
N ILE A 4 30.82 21.19 -6.93
CA ILE A 4 29.48 21.63 -7.33
C ILE A 4 29.12 22.75 -6.37
N ASP A 5 29.18 23.99 -6.86
CA ASP A 5 28.67 25.15 -6.14
C ASP A 5 27.17 25.02 -5.94
N CYS A 6 26.74 24.81 -4.71
CA CYS A 6 25.35 24.94 -4.31
C CYS A 6 24.89 26.38 -4.55
N VAL A 7 24.01 26.56 -5.52
CA VAL A 7 23.31 27.84 -5.74
C VAL A 7 22.53 28.17 -4.47
N SER A 8 23.04 29.10 -3.70
CA SER A 8 22.41 29.61 -2.48
C SER A 8 21.17 30.41 -2.85
N LEU A 9 20.01 29.91 -2.55
CA LEU A 9 18.74 30.65 -2.58
C LEU A 9 18.68 31.56 -1.33
N PRO A 10 18.79 32.90 -1.48
CA PRO A 10 18.92 33.82 -0.34
C PRO A 10 17.68 33.88 0.57
N HIS A 11 16.51 33.43 0.09
CA HIS A 11 15.26 33.51 0.84
C HIS A 11 15.03 32.38 1.87
N LEU A 12 15.77 31.26 1.76
CA LEU A 12 15.63 30.14 2.72
C LEU A 12 16.44 30.30 4.00
N LYS A 13 17.47 31.15 4.00
CA LYS A 13 18.32 31.34 5.20
C LYS A 13 17.70 32.24 6.28
N ARG A 14 16.71 33.06 5.95
CA ARG A 14 16.07 33.96 6.94
C ARG A 14 15.03 33.29 7.82
N THR A 15 14.45 32.17 7.38
CA THR A 15 13.34 31.52 8.08
C THR A 15 13.80 30.56 9.19
N PHE A 16 15.03 30.08 9.18
CA PHE A 16 15.52 29.12 10.18
C PHE A 16 16.23 29.74 11.39
N VAL A 17 16.69 30.99 11.31
CA VAL A 17 17.54 31.62 12.36
C VAL A 17 16.70 32.38 13.42
N GLU A 18 15.43 32.68 13.18
CA GLU A 18 14.60 33.46 14.11
C GLU A 18 13.62 32.61 14.96
N MET A 19 13.68 31.29 14.93
CA MET A 19 12.76 30.41 15.66
C MET A 19 13.25 29.96 17.04
N GLU A 20 14.39 30.46 17.54
CA GLU A 20 14.93 30.01 18.86
C GLU A 20 14.51 30.85 20.07
N SER A 21 13.61 31.81 19.96
CA SER A 21 13.13 32.53 21.14
C SER A 21 11.70 33.02 21.01
N ASN A 22 10.74 32.20 21.35
CA ASN A 22 9.65 32.65 22.24
C ASN A 22 8.81 31.45 22.76
N SER A 23 8.70 31.39 24.05
CA SER A 23 7.98 30.40 24.83
C SER A 23 6.46 30.47 24.64
N SER A 24 5.80 29.28 24.62
CA SER A 24 4.47 28.97 25.12
C SER A 24 3.27 29.55 24.39
N GLU A 25 3.00 29.01 23.22
CA GLU A 25 1.67 28.48 22.86
C GLU A 25 1.97 27.38 21.83
N LYS A 26 1.55 26.12 22.09
CA LYS A 26 1.64 25.05 21.10
C LYS A 26 0.70 25.40 19.95
N VAL A 27 1.17 26.19 19.00
CA VAL A 27 0.43 26.44 17.76
C VAL A 27 0.41 25.13 17.00
N THR A 28 -0.75 24.50 16.95
CA THR A 28 -0.97 23.32 16.12
C THR A 28 -1.17 23.77 14.66
N PRO A 29 -0.18 23.55 13.77
CA PRO A 29 -0.33 23.97 12.38
C PRO A 29 -1.51 23.26 11.71
N THR A 30 -2.28 24.02 10.93
CA THR A 30 -3.37 23.48 10.12
C THR A 30 -2.97 23.41 8.66
N VAL A 31 -3.20 22.26 8.02
CA VAL A 31 -2.91 22.03 6.61
C VAL A 31 -4.18 21.63 5.87
N PHE A 32 -4.53 22.39 4.86
CA PHE A 32 -5.61 22.08 3.93
C PHE A 32 -5.04 21.38 2.69
N THR A 33 -5.43 20.14 2.45
CA THR A 33 -5.08 19.45 1.20
C THR A 33 -6.18 19.68 0.18
N VAL A 34 -5.81 20.26 -0.97
CA VAL A 34 -6.74 20.71 -2.00
C VAL A 34 -6.46 20.01 -3.32
N SER A 35 -7.48 19.41 -3.92
CA SER A 35 -7.34 18.67 -5.19
C SER A 35 -8.60 18.79 -6.05
N ASP A 36 -8.41 18.87 -7.36
CA ASP A 36 -9.48 18.72 -8.36
C ASP A 36 -9.86 17.23 -8.61
N GLY A 37 -9.07 16.30 -8.06
CA GLY A 37 -9.31 14.86 -8.02
C GLY A 37 -9.68 14.35 -6.63
N THR A 38 -9.12 13.21 -6.23
CA THR A 38 -9.41 12.55 -4.94
C THR A 38 -8.62 13.10 -3.76
N GLY A 39 -7.50 13.80 -3.99
CA GLY A 39 -6.65 14.40 -2.96
C GLY A 39 -5.70 13.42 -2.25
N GLU A 40 -5.60 12.16 -2.68
CA GLU A 40 -4.72 11.18 -2.02
C GLU A 40 -3.24 11.54 -2.14
N THR A 41 -2.82 12.06 -3.29
CA THR A 41 -1.43 12.49 -3.52
C THR A 41 -1.03 13.60 -2.54
N ALA A 42 -1.87 14.63 -2.39
CA ALA A 42 -1.63 15.69 -1.41
C ALA A 42 -1.56 15.15 0.02
N MET A 43 -2.51 14.28 0.40
CA MET A 43 -2.52 13.63 1.71
C MET A 43 -1.27 12.78 1.96
N SER A 44 -0.80 12.03 0.97
CA SER A 44 0.41 11.20 1.08
C SER A 44 1.65 12.05 1.31
N ILE A 45 1.77 13.18 0.61
CA ILE A 45 2.87 14.13 0.79
C ILE A 45 2.82 14.75 2.20
N VAL A 46 1.65 15.20 2.66
CA VAL A 46 1.50 15.77 4.01
C VAL A 46 1.85 14.73 5.08
N ARG A 47 1.45 13.46 4.90
CA ARG A 47 1.85 12.37 5.82
C ARG A 47 3.36 12.16 5.83
N ALA A 48 4.00 12.13 4.66
CA ALA A 48 5.46 11.96 4.55
C ALA A 48 6.22 13.13 5.20
N VAL A 49 5.72 14.35 5.08
CA VAL A 49 6.29 15.52 5.74
C VAL A 49 6.07 15.46 7.25
N ARG A 50 4.87 15.10 7.70
CA ARG A 50 4.52 15.06 9.13
C ARG A 50 5.44 14.16 9.95
N VAL A 51 5.82 12.99 9.43
CA VAL A 51 6.70 12.04 10.14
C VAL A 51 8.14 12.57 10.31
N GLN A 52 8.52 13.66 9.65
CA GLN A 52 9.81 14.31 9.84
C GLN A 52 9.82 15.26 11.06
N PHE A 53 8.68 15.52 11.67
CA PHE A 53 8.55 16.38 12.85
C PHE A 53 8.12 15.53 14.04
N GLU A 54 9.08 15.10 14.86
CA GLU A 54 8.81 14.33 16.07
C GLU A 54 7.91 15.10 17.04
N ASN A 55 6.85 14.44 17.54
CA ASN A 55 5.89 14.98 18.49
C ASN A 55 5.12 16.25 18.05
N ALA A 56 5.13 16.61 16.77
CA ALA A 56 4.32 17.71 16.26
C ALA A 56 2.89 17.23 15.95
N GLU A 57 1.93 17.90 16.55
CA GLU A 57 0.52 17.77 16.16
C GLU A 57 0.27 18.67 14.95
N ILE A 58 -0.15 18.09 13.82
CA ILE A 58 -0.55 18.81 12.60
C ILE A 58 -1.98 18.43 12.29
N GLN A 59 -2.89 19.41 12.33
CA GLN A 59 -4.26 19.21 11.89
C GLN A 59 -4.29 19.20 10.37
N THR A 60 -5.02 18.24 9.78
CA THR A 60 -5.11 18.13 8.32
C THR A 60 -6.56 18.00 7.90
N GLU A 61 -7.01 18.88 7.03
CA GLU A 61 -8.33 18.80 6.42
C GLU A 61 -8.25 18.63 4.90
N ARG A 62 -9.17 17.83 4.35
CA ARG A 62 -9.13 17.41 2.95
C ARG A 62 -10.28 18.00 2.15
N PHE A 63 -9.93 18.72 1.07
CA PHE A 63 -10.84 19.26 0.08
C PHE A 63 -10.59 18.59 -1.27
N ASN A 64 -11.48 17.71 -1.66
CA ASN A 64 -11.39 16.97 -2.91
C ASN A 64 -12.46 17.44 -3.92
N LYS A 65 -12.27 17.07 -5.21
CA LYS A 65 -13.18 17.40 -6.30
C LYS A 65 -13.46 18.90 -6.40
N VAL A 66 -12.47 19.73 -6.09
CA VAL A 66 -12.57 21.19 -6.19
C VAL A 66 -12.51 21.55 -7.68
N ARG A 67 -13.65 22.00 -8.22
CA ARG A 67 -13.85 22.18 -9.67
C ARG A 67 -14.20 23.60 -10.08
N THR A 68 -14.36 24.54 -9.12
CA THR A 68 -14.76 25.90 -9.43
C THR A 68 -13.98 26.91 -8.61
N ARG A 69 -13.91 28.16 -9.16
CA ARG A 69 -13.22 29.29 -8.49
C ARG A 69 -13.92 29.71 -7.19
N GLU A 70 -15.25 29.60 -7.15
CA GLU A 70 -16.04 29.95 -5.96
C GLU A 70 -15.67 29.06 -4.77
N VAL A 71 -15.52 27.77 -4.99
CA VAL A 71 -15.09 26.83 -3.97
C VAL A 71 -13.67 27.17 -3.48
N LEU A 72 -12.76 27.49 -4.40
CA LEU A 72 -11.40 27.91 -4.07
C LEU A 72 -11.37 29.21 -3.27
N GLU A 73 -12.22 30.21 -3.62
CA GLU A 73 -12.30 31.44 -2.87
C GLU A 73 -12.76 31.21 -1.42
N HIS A 74 -13.84 30.43 -1.21
CA HIS A 74 -14.29 30.07 0.14
C HIS A 74 -13.23 29.35 0.94
N LEU A 75 -12.50 28.44 0.30
CA LEU A 75 -11.41 27.69 0.92
C LEU A 75 -10.27 28.62 1.34
N LEU A 76 -9.83 29.52 0.45
CA LEU A 76 -8.76 30.48 0.75
C LEU A 76 -9.14 31.45 1.87
N GLN A 77 -10.38 31.95 1.88
CA GLN A 77 -10.89 32.78 2.96
C GLN A 77 -10.91 32.04 4.31
N ARG A 78 -11.22 30.75 4.28
CA ARG A 78 -11.18 29.91 5.46
C ARG A 78 -9.73 29.65 5.90
N ALA A 79 -8.82 29.32 4.96
CA ALA A 79 -7.40 29.12 5.23
C ALA A 79 -6.77 30.38 5.88
N LEU A 80 -7.16 31.58 5.40
CA LEU A 80 -6.72 32.83 6.01
C LEU A 80 -7.17 32.95 7.46
N ARG A 81 -8.45 32.68 7.75
CA ARG A 81 -8.99 32.78 9.12
C ARG A 81 -8.36 31.78 10.09
N GLU A 82 -8.05 30.58 9.60
CA GLU A 82 -7.48 29.49 10.40
C GLU A 82 -5.95 29.45 10.36
N ASN A 83 -5.32 30.42 9.70
CA ASN A 83 -3.87 30.47 9.46
C ASN A 83 -3.34 29.14 8.89
N ALA A 84 -4.10 28.53 7.97
CA ALA A 84 -3.80 27.23 7.41
C ALA A 84 -2.89 27.34 6.18
N THR A 85 -1.98 26.37 6.03
CA THR A 85 -1.22 26.18 4.80
C THR A 85 -2.01 25.33 3.83
N VAL A 86 -2.10 25.74 2.57
CA VAL A 86 -2.77 25.00 1.49
C VAL A 86 -1.75 24.17 0.71
N VAL A 87 -1.92 22.85 0.68
CA VAL A 87 -1.14 21.93 -0.15
C VAL A 87 -1.99 21.47 -1.32
N ALA A 88 -1.62 21.86 -2.54
CA ALA A 88 -2.46 21.70 -3.72
C ALA A 88 -1.93 20.64 -4.70
N THR A 89 -2.87 19.85 -5.22
CA THR A 89 -2.67 18.92 -6.36
C THR A 89 -3.77 19.18 -7.40
N ILE A 90 -3.75 20.36 -8.00
CA ILE A 90 -4.70 20.78 -9.04
C ILE A 90 -4.00 20.70 -10.39
N VAL A 91 -4.54 19.90 -11.32
CA VAL A 91 -4.02 19.77 -12.68
C VAL A 91 -4.70 20.72 -13.68
N ASP A 92 -5.91 21.21 -13.38
CA ASP A 92 -6.59 22.23 -14.16
C ASP A 92 -5.78 23.55 -14.15
N PRO A 93 -5.32 24.04 -15.30
CA PRO A 93 -4.44 25.22 -15.35
C PRO A 93 -5.09 26.50 -14.84
N GLU A 94 -6.39 26.69 -15.13
CA GLU A 94 -7.10 27.91 -14.74
C GLU A 94 -7.36 27.96 -13.23
N LEU A 95 -7.81 26.85 -12.66
CA LEU A 95 -8.04 26.75 -11.22
C LEU A 95 -6.73 26.87 -10.45
N ARG A 96 -5.64 26.29 -10.97
CA ARG A 96 -4.32 26.39 -10.37
C ARG A 96 -3.81 27.84 -10.34
N VAL A 97 -3.85 28.52 -11.49
CA VAL A 97 -3.42 29.92 -11.57
C VAL A 97 -4.25 30.79 -10.62
N TYR A 98 -5.57 30.57 -10.58
CA TYR A 98 -6.44 31.25 -9.65
C TYR A 98 -6.04 31.02 -8.18
N LEU A 99 -5.86 29.76 -7.78
CA LEU A 99 -5.48 29.38 -6.41
C LEU A 99 -4.18 30.07 -5.97
N ILE A 100 -3.14 30.02 -6.81
CA ILE A 100 -1.84 30.60 -6.47
C ILE A 100 -1.92 32.12 -6.40
N SER A 101 -2.49 32.79 -7.43
CA SER A 101 -2.56 34.25 -7.48
C SER A 101 -3.45 34.82 -6.37
N ARG A 102 -4.57 34.16 -6.09
CA ARG A 102 -5.49 34.61 -5.04
C ARG A 102 -4.94 34.32 -3.65
N GLY A 103 -4.28 33.17 -3.44
CA GLY A 103 -3.56 32.88 -2.22
C GLY A 103 -2.50 33.92 -1.89
N MET A 104 -1.69 34.32 -2.88
CA MET A 104 -0.71 35.40 -2.73
C MET A 104 -1.37 36.74 -2.32
N GLN A 105 -2.47 37.13 -2.98
CA GLN A 105 -3.19 38.35 -2.65
C GLN A 105 -3.74 38.37 -1.21
N LEU A 106 -4.18 37.22 -0.73
CA LEU A 106 -4.74 37.08 0.62
C LEU A 106 -3.66 36.81 1.70
N GLY A 107 -2.41 36.56 1.30
CA GLY A 107 -1.35 36.18 2.25
C GLY A 107 -1.45 34.75 2.75
N VAL A 108 -2.18 33.86 2.04
CA VAL A 108 -2.28 32.43 2.36
C VAL A 108 -1.13 31.68 1.73
N HIS A 109 -0.45 30.85 2.52
CA HIS A 109 0.61 29.98 2.01
C HIS A 109 0.03 28.85 1.17
N VAL A 110 0.34 28.85 -0.13
CA VAL A 110 -0.07 27.80 -1.09
C VAL A 110 1.16 27.07 -1.60
N VAL A 111 1.19 25.76 -1.39
CA VAL A 111 2.25 24.85 -1.87
C VAL A 111 1.67 23.98 -2.98
N ASP A 112 2.03 24.29 -4.23
CA ASP A 112 1.70 23.45 -5.37
C ASP A 112 2.76 22.35 -5.52
N VAL A 113 2.36 21.12 -5.27
CA VAL A 113 3.29 19.98 -5.23
C VAL A 113 3.40 19.21 -6.54
N LEU A 114 2.52 19.48 -7.53
CA LEU A 114 2.54 18.80 -8.82
C LEU A 114 3.23 19.63 -9.93
N PHE A 115 2.98 20.92 -9.93
CA PHE A 115 3.32 21.76 -11.09
C PHE A 115 4.83 21.81 -11.39
N PRO A 116 5.74 21.94 -10.41
CA PRO A 116 7.17 21.97 -10.69
C PRO A 116 7.64 20.74 -11.48
N LEU A 117 7.11 19.56 -11.13
CA LEU A 117 7.42 18.32 -11.81
C LEU A 117 6.74 18.23 -13.19
N LEU A 118 5.47 18.65 -13.29
CA LEU A 118 4.75 18.70 -14.57
C LEU A 118 5.43 19.62 -15.57
N GLU A 119 5.88 20.79 -15.15
CA GLU A 119 6.61 21.74 -15.99
C GLU A 119 7.95 21.17 -16.47
N THR A 120 8.73 20.61 -15.56
CA THR A 120 10.01 19.98 -15.90
C THR A 120 9.86 18.87 -16.90
N LEU A 121 8.91 17.94 -16.66
CA LEU A 121 8.65 16.83 -17.58
C LEU A 121 8.07 17.29 -18.91
N SER A 122 7.23 18.33 -18.93
CA SER A 122 6.71 18.91 -20.17
C SER A 122 7.82 19.46 -21.06
N ALA A 123 8.79 20.15 -20.45
CA ALA A 123 9.94 20.68 -21.18
C ALA A 123 10.82 19.55 -21.74
N GLN A 124 11.07 18.50 -20.94
CA GLN A 124 11.88 17.35 -21.36
C GLN A 124 11.21 16.51 -22.45
N LEU A 125 9.90 16.31 -22.36
CA LEU A 125 9.14 15.46 -23.29
C LEU A 125 8.66 16.22 -24.53
N GLY A 126 8.71 17.55 -24.53
CA GLY A 126 8.14 18.39 -25.59
C GLY A 126 6.62 18.24 -25.72
N ARG A 127 5.92 17.86 -24.65
CA ARG A 127 4.48 17.56 -24.63
C ARG A 127 3.79 18.33 -23.52
N ARG A 128 2.55 18.75 -23.76
CA ARG A 128 1.72 19.37 -22.73
C ARG A 128 1.03 18.29 -21.88
N PRO A 129 0.88 18.51 -20.55
CA PRO A 129 0.07 17.63 -19.71
C PRO A 129 -1.38 17.58 -20.21
N SER A 130 -2.04 16.44 -20.04
CA SER A 130 -3.45 16.28 -20.42
C SER A 130 -4.42 17.10 -19.56
N ALA A 131 -3.97 17.60 -18.41
CA ALA A 131 -4.74 18.45 -17.48
C ALA A 131 -6.11 17.88 -17.08
N ILE A 132 -6.26 16.55 -17.10
CA ILE A 132 -7.50 15.85 -16.73
C ILE A 132 -7.46 15.52 -15.24
N PRO A 133 -8.35 16.11 -14.41
CA PRO A 133 -8.39 15.83 -12.98
C PRO A 133 -8.75 14.37 -12.69
N GLY A 134 -7.98 13.74 -11.79
CA GLY A 134 -8.22 12.36 -11.39
C GLY A 134 -7.80 11.31 -12.42
N LEU A 135 -6.98 11.67 -13.41
CA LEU A 135 -6.50 10.76 -14.46
C LEU A 135 -5.82 9.51 -13.89
N LEU A 136 -5.08 9.64 -12.80
CA LEU A 136 -4.50 8.50 -12.07
C LEU A 136 -5.56 7.54 -11.54
N ARG A 137 -6.80 7.99 -11.42
CA ARG A 137 -7.95 7.25 -10.89
C ARG A 137 -9.19 7.41 -11.76
N GLN A 138 -9.02 7.69 -13.03
CA GLN A 138 -10.11 7.36 -13.93
C GLN A 138 -10.46 5.93 -13.58
N LEU A 139 -11.77 5.68 -13.34
CA LEU A 139 -12.34 4.39 -12.94
C LEU A 139 -11.85 3.30 -13.91
N ASP A 140 -10.58 3.00 -13.76
CA ASP A 140 -9.83 2.11 -14.58
C ASP A 140 -10.38 0.71 -14.33
N GLN A 141 -10.44 -0.06 -15.34
CA GLN A 141 -10.60 -1.50 -15.24
C GLN A 141 -9.71 -2.05 -14.11
N ASP A 142 -8.55 -1.45 -13.86
CA ASP A 142 -7.62 -1.80 -12.78
C ASP A 142 -8.16 -1.53 -11.36
N TYR A 143 -8.97 -0.49 -11.15
CA TYR A 143 -9.61 -0.28 -9.85
C TYR A 143 -10.64 -1.37 -9.56
N PHE A 144 -11.56 -1.62 -10.49
CA PHE A 144 -12.55 -2.69 -10.33
C PHE A 144 -11.87 -4.06 -10.26
N LYS A 145 -10.83 -4.28 -11.05
CA LYS A 145 -10.02 -5.50 -10.98
C LYS A 145 -9.45 -5.70 -9.57
N ARG A 146 -8.87 -4.66 -8.94
CA ARG A 146 -8.39 -4.75 -7.55
C ARG A 146 -9.51 -4.99 -6.55
N VAL A 147 -10.65 -4.31 -6.69
CA VAL A 147 -11.81 -4.55 -5.82
C VAL A 147 -12.28 -6.00 -5.91
N TRP A 148 -12.44 -6.52 -7.13
CA TRP A 148 -12.84 -7.92 -7.36
C TRP A 148 -11.79 -8.92 -6.89
N ALA A 149 -10.51 -8.61 -7.05
CA ALA A 149 -9.43 -9.45 -6.55
C ALA A 149 -9.44 -9.54 -5.01
N VAL A 150 -9.62 -8.42 -4.31
CA VAL A 150 -9.76 -8.40 -2.85
C VAL A 150 -11.03 -9.14 -2.40
N GLU A 151 -12.16 -8.89 -3.05
CA GLU A 151 -13.42 -9.59 -2.73
C GLU A 151 -13.30 -11.11 -2.95
N TYR A 152 -12.70 -11.52 -4.06
CA TYR A 152 -12.38 -12.92 -4.31
C TYR A 152 -11.50 -13.51 -3.21
N THR A 153 -10.41 -12.82 -2.87
CA THR A 153 -9.42 -13.26 -1.86
C THR A 153 -10.05 -13.43 -0.49
N VAL A 154 -10.91 -12.48 -0.07
CA VAL A 154 -11.62 -12.57 1.22
C VAL A 154 -12.55 -13.78 1.25
N ARG A 155 -13.26 -14.08 0.16
CA ARG A 155 -14.15 -15.24 0.07
C ARG A 155 -13.40 -16.58 0.05
N HIS A 156 -12.15 -16.60 -0.43
CA HIS A 156 -11.34 -17.80 -0.59
C HIS A 156 -10.23 -17.91 0.46
N ASP A 157 -10.38 -17.26 1.60
CA ASP A 157 -9.48 -17.43 2.73
C ASP A 157 -9.82 -18.70 3.54
N ASP A 158 -8.81 -19.38 4.05
CA ASP A 158 -8.91 -20.59 4.87
C ASP A 158 -9.73 -21.75 4.24
N GLY A 159 -9.78 -21.85 2.92
CA GLY A 159 -10.42 -22.97 2.21
C GLY A 159 -11.95 -23.00 2.28
N VAL A 160 -12.57 -21.87 2.57
CA VAL A 160 -14.05 -21.78 2.75
C VAL A 160 -14.81 -21.96 1.44
N ALA A 161 -14.30 -21.43 0.32
CA ALA A 161 -14.94 -21.54 -0.98
C ALA A 161 -14.00 -22.29 -1.96
N LEU A 162 -14.38 -23.52 -2.34
CA LEU A 162 -13.55 -24.37 -3.20
C LEU A 162 -14.08 -24.47 -4.64
N HIS A 163 -15.33 -24.06 -4.88
CA HIS A 163 -16.04 -24.31 -6.13
C HIS A 163 -15.55 -23.48 -7.32
N ASP A 164 -14.90 -22.34 -7.07
CA ASP A 164 -14.39 -21.40 -8.08
C ASP A 164 -12.89 -21.13 -7.98
N LEU A 165 -12.12 -22.08 -7.42
CA LEU A 165 -10.65 -22.02 -7.33
C LEU A 165 -9.97 -21.85 -8.71
N ASN A 166 -10.62 -22.26 -9.79
CA ASN A 166 -10.12 -22.08 -11.16
C ASN A 166 -9.96 -20.60 -11.54
N GLU A 167 -10.71 -19.69 -10.91
CA GLU A 167 -10.61 -18.26 -11.14
C GLU A 167 -9.41 -17.61 -10.46
N ALA A 168 -8.78 -18.32 -9.51
CA ALA A 168 -7.59 -17.79 -8.85
C ALA A 168 -6.44 -17.54 -9.84
N ASP A 169 -5.73 -16.46 -9.66
CA ASP A 169 -4.44 -16.20 -10.28
C ASP A 169 -3.32 -16.90 -9.51
N ILE A 170 -3.47 -17.00 -8.19
CA ILE A 170 -2.50 -17.57 -7.25
C ILE A 170 -3.25 -18.43 -6.23
N LEU A 171 -2.73 -19.62 -5.94
CA LEU A 171 -3.22 -20.48 -4.87
C LEU A 171 -2.12 -20.72 -3.84
N LEU A 172 -2.31 -20.23 -2.63
CA LEU A 172 -1.37 -20.40 -1.52
C LEU A 172 -1.74 -21.64 -0.71
N VAL A 173 -0.76 -22.54 -0.51
CA VAL A 173 -0.95 -23.79 0.22
C VAL A 173 0.10 -23.90 1.32
N GLY A 174 -0.31 -24.26 2.53
CA GLY A 174 0.62 -24.44 3.64
C GLY A 174 -0.08 -24.71 4.97
N ILE A 175 0.65 -25.13 5.96
CA ILE A 175 0.11 -25.35 7.32
C ILE A 175 -0.29 -24.03 8.00
N SER A 176 -0.96 -24.11 9.15
CA SER A 176 -1.35 -22.94 9.92
C SER A 176 -0.13 -22.09 10.33
N ARG A 177 -0.25 -20.76 10.21
CA ARG A 177 0.79 -19.76 10.57
C ARG A 177 1.98 -19.66 9.62
N THR A 178 1.82 -20.04 8.36
CA THR A 178 2.79 -19.77 7.29
C THR A 178 2.49 -18.48 6.52
N SER A 179 1.85 -17.50 7.15
CA SER A 179 1.51 -16.18 6.59
C SER A 179 0.60 -16.19 5.36
N LYS A 180 -0.15 -17.28 5.10
CA LYS A 180 -1.06 -17.36 3.93
C LYS A 180 -2.06 -16.21 3.86
N THR A 181 -2.87 -16.01 4.91
CA THR A 181 -3.91 -14.97 4.97
C THR A 181 -3.36 -13.55 4.76
N PRO A 182 -2.35 -13.06 5.51
CA PRO A 182 -1.83 -11.72 5.26
C PRO A 182 -1.20 -11.59 3.86
N LEU A 183 -0.58 -12.64 3.35
CA LEU A 183 0.05 -12.66 2.04
C LEU A 183 -1.00 -12.65 0.90
N SER A 184 -2.08 -13.45 1.04
CA SER A 184 -3.18 -13.44 0.09
C SER A 184 -3.84 -12.06 0.02
N MET A 185 -4.09 -11.42 1.16
CA MET A 185 -4.65 -10.08 1.22
C MET A 185 -3.73 -9.03 0.58
N TYR A 186 -2.42 -9.10 0.84
CA TYR A 186 -1.45 -8.19 0.24
C TYR A 186 -1.43 -8.31 -1.29
N LEU A 187 -1.39 -9.53 -1.82
CA LEU A 187 -1.43 -9.82 -3.26
C LEU A 187 -2.80 -9.44 -3.86
N GLY A 188 -3.90 -9.64 -3.11
CA GLY A 188 -5.24 -9.19 -3.49
C GLY A 188 -5.31 -7.69 -3.71
N HIS A 189 -4.71 -6.89 -2.81
CA HIS A 189 -4.59 -5.44 -2.97
C HIS A 189 -3.75 -5.03 -4.19
N LYS A 190 -2.86 -5.89 -4.64
CA LYS A 190 -2.11 -5.72 -5.90
C LYS A 190 -2.91 -6.15 -7.15
N GLY A 191 -4.13 -6.69 -6.98
CA GLY A 191 -5.03 -7.03 -8.07
C GLY A 191 -5.02 -8.51 -8.48
N TYR A 192 -4.30 -9.38 -7.76
CA TYR A 192 -4.35 -10.83 -7.99
C TYR A 192 -5.52 -11.47 -7.23
N LYS A 193 -6.28 -12.32 -7.89
CA LYS A 193 -7.23 -13.20 -7.23
C LYS A 193 -6.47 -14.31 -6.52
N VAL A 194 -6.41 -14.28 -5.20
CA VAL A 194 -5.63 -15.24 -4.41
C VAL A 194 -6.56 -16.11 -3.60
N ALA A 195 -6.41 -17.43 -3.72
CA ALA A 195 -7.05 -18.37 -2.83
C ALA A 195 -6.04 -18.96 -1.84
N ASN A 196 -6.52 -19.29 -0.66
CA ASN A 196 -5.72 -19.81 0.44
C ASN A 196 -6.30 -21.14 0.90
N VAL A 197 -5.53 -22.23 0.71
CA VAL A 197 -5.93 -23.57 1.13
C VAL A 197 -5.01 -24.05 2.27
N PRO A 198 -5.54 -24.21 3.49
CA PRO A 198 -4.75 -24.70 4.61
C PRO A 198 -4.48 -26.20 4.46
N LEU A 199 -3.26 -26.60 4.78
CA LEU A 199 -2.90 -28.00 4.99
C LEU A 199 -3.19 -28.36 6.44
N VAL A 200 -4.07 -29.35 6.65
CA VAL A 200 -4.44 -29.85 7.97
C VAL A 200 -4.04 -31.32 8.05
N PRO A 201 -3.15 -31.71 8.99
CA PRO A 201 -2.75 -33.11 9.14
C PRO A 201 -3.95 -34.03 9.35
N GLY A 202 -3.90 -35.20 8.69
CA GLY A 202 -4.98 -36.19 8.75
C GLY A 202 -6.20 -35.90 7.88
N THR A 203 -6.19 -34.77 7.15
CA THR A 203 -7.21 -34.47 6.14
C THR A 203 -6.65 -34.64 4.72
N GLU A 204 -7.44 -35.19 3.82
CA GLU A 204 -7.07 -35.22 2.40
C GLU A 204 -7.17 -33.81 1.80
N LEU A 205 -6.30 -33.56 0.82
CA LEU A 205 -6.41 -32.31 0.04
C LEU A 205 -7.73 -32.29 -0.72
N PRO A 206 -8.42 -31.13 -0.79
CA PRO A 206 -9.61 -31.00 -1.59
C PRO A 206 -9.35 -31.41 -3.04
N ALA A 207 -10.26 -32.18 -3.64
CA ALA A 207 -10.10 -32.64 -5.02
C ALA A 207 -10.05 -31.47 -6.01
N GLU A 208 -10.67 -30.35 -5.67
CA GLU A 208 -10.71 -29.13 -6.47
C GLU A 208 -9.32 -28.50 -6.68
N ILE A 209 -8.40 -28.70 -5.74
CA ILE A 209 -7.01 -28.18 -5.89
C ILE A 209 -6.28 -28.82 -7.08
N PHE A 210 -6.63 -30.06 -7.45
CA PHE A 210 -6.05 -30.79 -8.57
C PHE A 210 -6.71 -30.45 -9.92
N GLN A 211 -7.85 -29.73 -9.89
CA GLN A 211 -8.55 -29.25 -11.08
C GLN A 211 -8.05 -27.86 -11.53
N VAL A 212 -7.35 -27.15 -10.64
CA VAL A 212 -6.71 -25.86 -10.95
C VAL A 212 -5.41 -26.08 -11.73
N ASP A 213 -5.03 -25.10 -12.55
CA ASP A 213 -3.69 -25.15 -13.16
C ASP A 213 -2.61 -25.19 -12.07
N GLN A 214 -1.89 -26.31 -12.03
CA GLN A 214 -0.88 -26.59 -11.00
C GLN A 214 0.29 -25.59 -10.99
N ASN A 215 0.44 -24.79 -12.04
CA ASN A 215 1.43 -23.73 -12.12
C ASN A 215 1.05 -22.46 -11.31
N LYS A 216 -0.22 -22.34 -10.90
CA LYS A 216 -0.71 -21.26 -10.06
C LYS A 216 -0.48 -21.50 -8.55
N ILE A 217 -0.11 -22.74 -8.18
CA ILE A 217 -0.04 -23.16 -6.79
C ILE A 217 1.35 -22.90 -6.22
N ILE A 218 1.40 -22.26 -5.05
CA ILE A 218 2.62 -21.93 -4.30
C ILE A 218 2.53 -22.56 -2.92
N GLY A 219 3.49 -23.42 -2.59
CA GLY A 219 3.65 -23.98 -1.24
C GLY A 219 4.40 -23.02 -0.32
N LEU A 220 3.94 -22.88 0.92
CA LEU A 220 4.61 -22.07 1.94
C LEU A 220 5.07 -22.95 3.10
N VAL A 221 6.35 -22.79 3.46
CA VAL A 221 6.96 -23.45 4.62
C VAL A 221 7.62 -22.43 5.53
N ILE A 222 7.83 -22.83 6.79
CA ILE A 222 8.46 -21.99 7.80
C ILE A 222 9.39 -22.87 8.65
N ASP A 223 10.39 -22.26 9.25
CA ASP A 223 11.26 -22.94 10.23
C ASP A 223 10.45 -23.43 11.46
N PRO A 224 10.70 -24.64 11.96
CA PRO A 224 9.98 -25.21 13.10
C PRO A 224 10.09 -24.38 14.39
N ALA A 225 11.28 -23.84 14.69
CA ALA A 225 11.47 -23.03 15.89
C ALA A 225 10.67 -21.73 15.79
N ARG A 226 10.72 -21.07 14.62
CA ARG A 226 9.94 -19.86 14.38
C ARG A 226 8.43 -20.13 14.44
N LEU A 227 7.97 -21.24 13.90
CA LEU A 227 6.55 -21.62 13.96
C LEU A 227 6.10 -21.86 15.41
N THR A 228 6.95 -22.49 16.22
CA THR A 228 6.69 -22.72 17.65
C THR A 228 6.52 -21.39 18.39
N GLU A 229 7.43 -20.43 18.19
CA GLU A 229 7.31 -19.09 18.77
C GLU A 229 5.98 -18.41 18.43
N ILE A 230 5.63 -18.40 17.13
CA ILE A 230 4.39 -17.75 16.64
C ILE A 230 3.15 -18.40 17.23
N ARG A 231 3.12 -19.75 17.29
CA ARG A 231 1.97 -20.48 17.84
C ARG A 231 1.84 -20.32 19.36
N THR A 232 2.96 -20.32 20.08
CA THR A 232 2.99 -20.05 21.52
C THR A 232 2.44 -18.66 21.83
N ALA A 233 2.96 -17.64 21.19
CA ALA A 233 2.47 -16.26 21.36
C ALA A 233 0.96 -16.13 21.05
N ARG A 234 0.44 -16.91 20.08
CA ARG A 234 -0.99 -16.90 19.75
C ARG A 234 -1.85 -17.55 20.85
N VAL A 235 -1.38 -18.65 21.43
CA VAL A 235 -2.09 -19.32 22.54
C VAL A 235 -2.14 -18.41 23.76
N GLU A 236 -1.04 -17.76 24.10
CA GLU A 236 -0.97 -16.78 25.18
C GLU A 236 -1.93 -15.60 24.97
N ALA A 237 -1.96 -15.04 23.75
CA ALA A 237 -2.85 -13.93 23.39
C ALA A 237 -4.35 -14.31 23.46
N LEU A 238 -4.69 -15.58 23.32
CA LEU A 238 -6.06 -16.09 23.46
C LEU A 238 -6.44 -16.45 24.92
N GLY A 239 -5.54 -16.25 25.88
CA GLY A 239 -5.80 -16.51 27.29
C GLY A 239 -5.94 -17.98 27.63
N SER A 240 -5.50 -18.90 26.77
CA SER A 240 -5.54 -20.34 27.01
C SER A 240 -4.37 -20.74 27.86
N SER A 241 -4.62 -21.35 29.02
CA SER A 241 -3.61 -21.80 29.99
C SER A 241 -2.88 -23.10 29.60
N GLY A 242 -2.98 -23.56 28.36
CA GLY A 242 -2.29 -24.76 27.89
C GLY A 242 -1.99 -24.66 26.39
N THR A 243 -0.77 -25.00 26.03
CA THR A 243 -0.34 -24.98 24.61
C THR A 243 -1.00 -26.07 23.77
N GLY A 244 -1.55 -27.11 24.44
CA GLY A 244 -2.13 -28.28 23.77
C GLY A 244 -1.19 -28.86 22.70
N ASP A 245 -1.75 -29.56 21.73
CA ASP A 245 -0.99 -30.06 20.58
C ASP A 245 -0.58 -28.98 19.60
N TYR A 246 -1.26 -27.81 19.62
CA TYR A 246 -1.07 -26.73 18.61
C TYR A 246 0.31 -26.07 18.62
N ALA A 247 0.90 -25.86 19.80
CA ALA A 247 2.25 -25.30 19.96
C ALA A 247 3.27 -26.35 20.45
N ASN A 248 2.91 -27.64 20.40
CA ASN A 248 3.83 -28.72 20.75
C ASN A 248 4.87 -28.90 19.66
N VAL A 249 6.15 -28.83 20.03
CA VAL A 249 7.29 -28.88 19.11
C VAL A 249 7.29 -30.17 18.26
N ALA A 250 7.03 -31.33 18.88
CA ALA A 250 7.00 -32.61 18.19
C ALA A 250 5.87 -32.65 17.13
N LYS A 251 4.68 -32.14 17.50
CA LYS A 251 3.55 -32.03 16.57
C LYS A 251 3.81 -31.05 15.42
N ILE A 252 4.47 -29.94 15.69
CA ILE A 252 4.89 -28.99 14.68
C ILE A 252 5.85 -29.65 13.67
N PHE A 253 6.81 -30.45 14.14
CA PHE A 253 7.71 -31.20 13.26
C PHE A 253 6.95 -32.23 12.41
N GLU A 254 6.03 -33.00 13.01
CA GLU A 254 5.17 -33.95 12.28
C GLU A 254 4.36 -33.24 11.17
N GLU A 255 3.74 -32.07 11.48
CA GLU A 255 2.99 -31.29 10.50
C GLU A 255 3.86 -30.78 9.35
N LEU A 256 5.06 -30.27 9.67
CA LEU A 256 6.00 -29.74 8.67
C LEU A 256 6.52 -30.87 7.75
N GLU A 257 6.90 -32.01 8.30
CA GLU A 257 7.35 -33.16 7.50
C GLU A 257 6.21 -33.66 6.60
N TRP A 258 5.00 -33.78 7.15
CA TRP A 258 3.83 -34.17 6.36
C TRP A 258 3.56 -33.18 5.21
N SER A 259 3.63 -31.87 5.47
CA SER A 259 3.46 -30.85 4.43
C SER A 259 4.55 -30.94 3.36
N ARG A 260 5.81 -31.17 3.76
CA ARG A 260 6.93 -31.36 2.83
C ARG A 260 6.73 -32.58 1.92
N GLU A 261 6.18 -33.68 2.46
CA GLU A 261 5.86 -34.86 1.64
C GLU A 261 4.77 -34.55 0.60
N ILE A 262 3.78 -33.72 0.92
CA ILE A 262 2.79 -33.25 -0.04
C ILE A 262 3.48 -32.48 -1.16
N PHE A 263 4.35 -31.54 -0.81
CA PHE A 263 5.07 -30.73 -1.80
C PHE A 263 6.03 -31.58 -2.67
N LYS A 264 6.72 -32.57 -2.11
CA LYS A 264 7.57 -33.51 -2.88
C LYS A 264 6.77 -34.30 -3.92
N ARG A 265 5.54 -34.68 -3.61
CA ARG A 265 4.64 -35.38 -4.55
C ARG A 265 4.13 -34.44 -5.66
N ASN A 266 4.04 -33.14 -5.37
CA ASN A 266 3.52 -32.12 -6.30
C ASN A 266 4.63 -31.20 -6.82
N LYS A 267 5.57 -31.76 -7.58
CA LYS A 267 6.80 -31.07 -8.06
C LYS A 267 6.57 -29.79 -8.87
N ARG A 268 5.35 -29.53 -9.35
CA ARG A 268 4.99 -28.29 -10.06
C ARG A 268 4.77 -27.13 -9.11
N TRP A 269 4.55 -27.38 -7.82
CA TRP A 269 4.33 -26.38 -6.82
C TRP A 269 5.68 -25.87 -6.30
N PRO A 270 6.10 -24.63 -6.61
CA PRO A 270 7.25 -24.03 -5.96
C PRO A 270 6.97 -23.88 -4.47
N VAL A 271 7.97 -24.13 -3.67
CA VAL A 271 7.88 -24.03 -2.22
C VAL A 271 8.75 -22.87 -1.77
N LEU A 272 8.15 -21.91 -1.10
CA LEU A 272 8.83 -20.74 -0.55
C LEU A 272 8.94 -20.85 0.97
N ASP A 273 10.13 -20.59 1.47
CA ASP A 273 10.38 -20.44 2.90
C ASP A 273 10.11 -18.99 3.32
N VAL A 274 9.16 -18.81 4.22
CA VAL A 274 8.76 -17.49 4.75
C VAL A 274 9.46 -17.13 6.05
N THR A 275 10.42 -17.93 6.51
CA THR A 275 11.13 -17.72 7.77
C THR A 275 11.88 -16.40 7.78
N GLY A 276 11.53 -15.51 8.70
CA GLY A 276 12.21 -14.22 8.88
C GLY A 276 12.06 -13.22 7.73
N LYS A 277 11.32 -13.57 6.68
CA LYS A 277 11.06 -12.65 5.55
C LYS A 277 9.93 -11.66 5.87
N ALA A 278 10.06 -10.46 5.35
CA ALA A 278 8.94 -9.51 5.31
C ALA A 278 7.85 -10.02 4.35
N LEU A 279 6.62 -9.58 4.60
CA LEU A 279 5.46 -9.96 3.80
C LEU A 279 5.65 -9.54 2.32
N GLU A 280 6.12 -8.31 2.13
CA GLU A 280 6.38 -7.69 0.84
C GLU A 280 7.46 -8.45 0.05
N GLU A 281 8.49 -8.91 0.73
CA GLU A 281 9.59 -9.66 0.16
C GLU A 281 9.12 -11.01 -0.40
N THR A 282 8.31 -11.73 0.41
CA THR A 282 7.69 -12.98 -0.03
C THR A 282 6.72 -12.76 -1.18
N ALA A 283 5.94 -11.67 -1.16
CA ALA A 283 5.03 -11.33 -2.23
C ALA A 283 5.76 -11.07 -3.56
N VAL A 284 6.90 -10.37 -3.54
CA VAL A 284 7.73 -10.13 -4.73
C VAL A 284 8.26 -11.45 -5.31
N GLU A 285 8.67 -12.40 -4.46
CA GLU A 285 9.10 -13.73 -4.94
C GLU A 285 7.96 -14.48 -5.63
N ILE A 286 6.76 -14.45 -5.06
CA ILE A 286 5.56 -15.05 -5.64
C ILE A 286 5.23 -14.41 -6.98
N GLU A 287 5.18 -13.08 -7.02
CA GLU A 287 4.91 -12.34 -8.27
C GLU A 287 5.89 -12.75 -9.37
N ARG A 288 7.19 -12.79 -9.07
CA ARG A 288 8.21 -13.19 -10.03
C ARG A 288 7.97 -14.59 -10.58
N ILE A 289 7.57 -15.55 -9.73
CA ILE A 289 7.29 -16.93 -10.15
C ILE A 289 6.04 -16.96 -11.04
N ILE A 290 4.97 -16.30 -10.62
CA ILE A 290 3.69 -16.29 -11.33
C ILE A 290 3.84 -15.59 -12.69
N LEU A 291 4.46 -14.41 -12.74
CA LEU A 291 4.67 -13.67 -13.98
C LEU A 291 5.58 -14.40 -14.96
N SER A 292 6.57 -15.17 -14.47
CA SER A 292 7.38 -16.02 -15.34
C SER A 292 6.59 -17.14 -16.03
N ARG A 293 5.50 -17.60 -15.40
CA ARG A 293 4.62 -18.67 -15.91
C ARG A 293 3.43 -18.13 -16.68
N PHE A 294 2.95 -16.94 -16.30
CA PHE A 294 1.77 -16.29 -16.85
C PHE A 294 2.08 -14.83 -17.23
N PRO A 295 2.85 -14.57 -18.31
CA PRO A 295 3.27 -13.22 -18.70
C PRO A 295 2.09 -12.26 -18.96
N HIS A 296 0.93 -12.77 -19.38
CA HIS A 296 -0.27 -11.97 -19.63
C HIS A 296 -0.84 -11.30 -18.37
N LEU A 297 -0.49 -11.77 -17.16
CA LEU A 297 -0.85 -11.11 -15.91
C LEU A 297 -0.07 -9.81 -15.70
N GLN A 298 1.06 -9.63 -16.37
CA GLN A 298 1.86 -8.41 -16.31
C GLN A 298 1.24 -7.24 -17.09
N GLU A 299 0.50 -7.52 -18.18
CA GLU A 299 -0.16 -6.50 -19.02
C GLU A 299 -1.38 -5.87 -18.33
N ALA A 300 -1.80 -6.44 -17.22
CA ALA A 300 -2.95 -5.98 -16.45
C ALA A 300 -2.65 -4.82 -15.48
N GLY A 301 -1.55 -4.11 -15.67
CA GLY A 301 -1.28 -2.76 -15.15
C GLY A 301 -0.73 -2.72 -13.71
N PHE A 302 0.58 -2.75 -13.61
CA PHE A 302 1.31 -2.16 -12.48
C PHE A 302 2.32 -1.13 -12.98
#